data_5057fa8efd0f3c209fce1d77f4df6047
#
_entry.id   5057fa8efd0f3c209fce1d77f4df6047
#
_cell.length_a   1.000
_cell.length_b   1.000
_cell.length_c   1.000
_cell.angle_alpha   90.00
_cell.angle_beta   90.00
_cell.angle_gamma   90.00
#
_symmetry.space_group_name_H-M   'P 1'
#
loop_
_entity.id
_entity.type
_entity.pdbx_description
1 polymer ?
#
loop_
_entity_poly.entity_id
_entity_poly.type
_entity_poly.pdbx_seq_one_letter_code
_entity_poly.pdbx_strand_id
1 'polypeptide(L)'
;MSVAEHAETRNDLLRAEVRKCSLEEARPAMPPIRQALQGVAKNPSDAATLHELFNKVQALAGHPSLTRLATVARVVAAFEQLLRQLVDKPESVNQSVQRTMAQTVDLLCTLFDGDGRDVDLVTARALAVDDQQIALRAVMNALEKASLKSQALSDPAAAFSVAQEWQFDLIVLDIEMPGMTGVELCAKLRSLANYKKTPIVFVTSATDFGHRAEVCRSGGNDLIAKPFLATELGLKALTLIVKSKTIAA
;
A
#
# COMPACT_ATOMS: atom_id res chain seq x y z
N MET A 1 -4.84 -25.08 -31.94
CA MET A 1 -5.36 -23.83 -31.37
C MET A 1 -6.76 -23.61 -31.94
N SER A 2 -7.75 -23.49 -31.06
CA SER A 2 -9.16 -23.35 -31.47
C SER A 2 -9.46 -21.87 -31.84
N VAL A 3 -10.54 -21.64 -32.57
CA VAL A 3 -11.01 -20.26 -32.92
C VAL A 3 -11.25 -19.42 -31.64
N ALA A 4 -11.63 -20.08 -30.54
CA ALA A 4 -11.81 -19.45 -29.22
C ALA A 4 -10.49 -18.96 -28.61
N GLU A 5 -9.41 -19.74 -28.71
CA GLU A 5 -8.06 -19.36 -28.21
C GLU A 5 -7.51 -18.16 -28.99
N HIS A 6 -7.75 -18.07 -30.31
CA HIS A 6 -7.33 -16.92 -31.13
C HIS A 6 -8.13 -15.64 -30.79
N ALA A 7 -9.44 -15.76 -30.49
CA ALA A 7 -10.28 -14.66 -30.11
C ALA A 7 -9.91 -14.12 -28.71
N GLU A 8 -9.57 -14.99 -27.77
CA GLU A 8 -9.13 -14.63 -26.41
C GLU A 8 -7.77 -13.90 -26.43
N THR A 9 -6.81 -14.43 -27.18
CA THR A 9 -5.49 -13.81 -27.37
C THR A 9 -5.61 -12.42 -28.02
N ARG A 10 -6.50 -12.26 -29.01
CA ARG A 10 -6.72 -10.97 -29.66
C ARG A 10 -7.36 -9.93 -28.73
N ASN A 11 -8.31 -10.34 -27.89
CA ASN A 11 -8.93 -9.48 -26.88
C ASN A 11 -7.92 -9.01 -25.83
N ASP A 12 -7.01 -9.89 -25.41
CA ASP A 12 -5.98 -9.53 -24.43
C ASP A 12 -4.95 -8.55 -24.99
N LEU A 13 -4.58 -8.70 -26.26
CA LEU A 13 -3.72 -7.74 -26.94
C LEU A 13 -4.38 -6.36 -27.06
N LEU A 14 -5.65 -6.30 -27.46
CA LEU A 14 -6.39 -5.02 -27.53
C LEU A 14 -6.51 -4.35 -26.16
N ARG A 15 -6.77 -5.12 -25.10
CA ARG A 15 -6.81 -4.61 -23.72
C ARG A 15 -5.45 -4.05 -23.28
N ALA A 16 -4.37 -4.72 -23.64
CA ALA A 16 -3.02 -4.26 -23.33
C ALA A 16 -2.69 -2.95 -24.05
N GLU A 17 -3.03 -2.83 -25.35
CA GLU A 17 -2.85 -1.59 -26.12
C GLU A 17 -3.66 -0.42 -25.54
N VAL A 18 -4.94 -0.67 -25.22
CA VAL A 18 -5.81 0.35 -24.60
C VAL A 18 -5.25 0.82 -23.27
N ARG A 19 -4.74 -0.10 -22.43
CA ARG A 19 -4.09 0.27 -21.17
C ARG A 19 -2.85 1.11 -21.40
N LYS A 20 -1.99 0.72 -22.35
CA LYS A 20 -0.78 1.46 -22.69
C LYS A 20 -1.09 2.89 -23.14
N CYS A 21 -2.02 3.08 -24.06
CA CYS A 21 -2.48 4.41 -24.48
C CYS A 21 -3.01 5.21 -23.28
N SER A 22 -3.80 4.60 -22.42
CA SER A 22 -4.34 5.25 -21.21
C SER A 22 -3.25 5.69 -20.23
N LEU A 23 -2.17 4.92 -20.08
CA LEU A 23 -1.00 5.32 -19.29
C LEU A 23 -0.26 6.49 -19.92
N GLU A 24 -0.03 6.45 -21.24
CA GLU A 24 0.64 7.53 -21.97
C GLU A 24 -0.13 8.86 -21.89
N GLU A 25 -1.47 8.83 -21.94
CA GLU A 25 -2.32 10.01 -21.80
C GLU A 25 -2.27 10.62 -20.38
N ALA A 26 -2.23 9.80 -19.33
CA ALA A 26 -2.24 10.27 -17.95
C ALA A 26 -0.83 10.56 -17.37
N ARG A 27 0.23 10.01 -17.99
CA ARG A 27 1.64 10.18 -17.56
C ARG A 27 2.07 11.63 -17.34
N PRO A 28 1.66 12.62 -18.18
CA PRO A 28 2.03 14.02 -17.96
C PRO A 28 1.60 14.64 -16.64
N ALA A 29 0.67 14.00 -15.91
CA ALA A 29 0.28 14.43 -14.57
C ALA A 29 1.35 14.15 -13.50
N MET A 30 2.27 13.21 -13.72
CA MET A 30 3.22 12.77 -12.70
C MET A 30 4.31 13.79 -12.33
N PRO A 31 4.99 14.49 -13.28
CA PRO A 31 6.00 15.49 -12.92
C PRO A 31 5.47 16.61 -12.00
N PRO A 32 4.28 17.22 -12.24
CA PRO A 32 3.69 18.19 -11.33
C PRO A 32 3.39 17.64 -9.92
N ILE A 33 2.91 16.37 -9.82
CA ILE A 33 2.66 15.71 -8.53
C ILE A 33 3.97 15.51 -7.77
N ARG A 34 5.02 15.06 -8.46
CA ARG A 34 6.35 14.86 -7.86
C ARG A 34 6.95 16.18 -7.34
N GLN A 35 6.78 17.27 -8.09
CA GLN A 35 7.22 18.60 -7.69
C GLN A 35 6.46 19.09 -6.45
N ALA A 36 5.13 18.94 -6.42
CA ALA A 36 4.31 19.33 -5.27
C ALA A 36 4.67 18.53 -4.01
N LEU A 37 4.94 17.21 -4.16
CA LEU A 37 5.41 16.37 -3.05
C LEU A 37 6.74 16.86 -2.47
N GLN A 38 7.67 17.35 -3.31
CA GLN A 38 8.91 17.96 -2.83
C GLN A 38 8.66 19.24 -2.01
N GLY A 39 7.61 20.00 -2.34
CA GLY A 39 7.15 21.14 -1.55
C GLY A 39 6.71 20.71 -0.14
N VAL A 40 5.85 19.68 -0.08
CA VAL A 40 5.40 19.09 1.20
C VAL A 40 6.58 18.52 2.02
N ALA A 41 7.56 17.89 1.37
CA ALA A 41 8.73 17.38 2.08
C ALA A 41 9.59 18.47 2.74
N LYS A 42 9.63 19.68 2.17
CA LYS A 42 10.33 20.83 2.74
C LYS A 42 9.54 21.49 3.87
N ASN A 43 8.22 21.58 3.74
CA ASN A 43 7.31 22.23 4.68
C ASN A 43 6.10 21.31 4.96
N PRO A 44 6.25 20.28 5.80
CA PRO A 44 5.25 19.22 5.92
C PRO A 44 3.88 19.65 6.45
N SER A 45 3.84 20.68 7.29
CA SER A 45 2.61 21.20 7.90
C SER A 45 2.08 22.46 7.22
N ASP A 46 2.64 22.83 6.06
CA ASP A 46 2.15 23.99 5.31
C ASP A 46 0.90 23.61 4.49
N ALA A 47 -0.23 24.24 4.86
CA ALA A 47 -1.51 23.98 4.22
C ALA A 47 -1.52 24.29 2.72
N ALA A 48 -0.74 25.28 2.26
CA ALA A 48 -0.69 25.66 0.86
C ALA A 48 -0.03 24.57 0.01
N THR A 49 1.10 24.01 0.46
CA THR A 49 1.80 22.92 -0.24
C THR A 49 0.98 21.63 -0.24
N LEU A 50 0.27 21.33 0.86
CA LEU A 50 -0.65 20.18 0.93
C LEU A 50 -1.83 20.35 -0.03
N HIS A 51 -2.43 21.54 -0.10
CA HIS A 51 -3.50 21.85 -1.06
C HIS A 51 -3.01 21.72 -2.52
N GLU A 52 -1.81 22.20 -2.82
CA GLU A 52 -1.23 22.07 -4.15
C GLU A 52 -1.11 20.59 -4.55
N LEU A 53 -0.55 19.76 -3.67
CA LEU A 53 -0.43 18.32 -3.93
C LEU A 53 -1.81 17.66 -4.08
N PHE A 54 -2.75 17.99 -3.18
CA PHE A 54 -4.13 17.48 -3.24
C PHE A 54 -4.79 17.80 -4.57
N ASN A 55 -4.75 19.06 -5.02
CA ASN A 55 -5.38 19.47 -6.27
C ASN A 55 -4.80 18.72 -7.49
N LYS A 56 -3.48 18.48 -7.51
CA LYS A 56 -2.83 17.74 -8.59
C LYS A 56 -3.22 16.25 -8.59
N VAL A 57 -3.30 15.64 -7.42
CA VAL A 57 -3.74 14.23 -7.29
C VAL A 57 -5.23 14.11 -7.59
N GLN A 58 -6.06 15.05 -7.18
CA GLN A 58 -7.48 15.09 -7.52
C GLN A 58 -7.72 15.24 -9.04
N ALA A 59 -6.93 16.09 -9.70
CA ALA A 59 -6.99 16.22 -11.16
C ALA A 59 -6.63 14.90 -11.86
N LEU A 60 -5.62 14.17 -11.36
CA LEU A 60 -5.30 12.84 -11.86
C LEU A 60 -6.44 11.85 -11.56
N ALA A 61 -7.04 11.85 -10.36
CA ALA A 61 -8.16 10.98 -10.01
C ALA A 61 -9.37 11.16 -10.95
N GLY A 62 -9.62 12.39 -11.41
CA GLY A 62 -10.65 12.71 -12.38
C GLY A 62 -10.27 12.46 -13.85
N HIS A 63 -9.06 11.99 -14.15
CA HIS A 63 -8.62 11.79 -15.52
C HIS A 63 -9.36 10.62 -16.19
N PRO A 64 -9.95 10.81 -17.39
CA PRO A 64 -10.76 9.77 -18.04
C PRO A 64 -10.02 8.45 -18.27
N SER A 65 -8.72 8.49 -18.55
CA SER A 65 -7.90 7.30 -18.79
C SER A 65 -7.82 6.35 -17.59
N LEU A 66 -8.02 6.85 -16.35
CA LEU A 66 -8.00 6.02 -15.14
C LEU A 66 -9.14 5.01 -15.09
N THR A 67 -10.24 5.24 -15.79
CA THR A 67 -11.36 4.27 -15.88
C THR A 67 -10.93 2.92 -16.48
N ARG A 68 -9.81 2.90 -17.21
CA ARG A 68 -9.24 1.71 -17.85
C ARG A 68 -8.01 1.17 -17.13
N LEU A 69 -7.62 1.78 -16.01
CA LEU A 69 -6.41 1.50 -15.23
C LEU A 69 -6.81 1.21 -13.77
N ALA A 70 -7.48 0.08 -13.54
CA ALA A 70 -8.13 -0.20 -12.26
C ALA A 70 -7.16 -0.15 -11.06
N THR A 71 -5.96 -0.69 -11.20
CA THR A 71 -4.92 -0.64 -10.16
C THR A 71 -4.48 0.78 -9.87
N VAL A 72 -4.17 1.56 -10.92
CA VAL A 72 -3.73 2.96 -10.78
C VAL A 72 -4.85 3.80 -10.16
N ALA A 73 -6.07 3.68 -10.67
CA ALA A 73 -7.24 4.39 -10.16
C ALA A 73 -7.45 4.15 -8.66
N ARG A 74 -7.29 2.91 -8.21
CA ARG A 74 -7.47 2.53 -6.81
C ARG A 74 -6.39 3.13 -5.92
N VAL A 75 -5.13 3.11 -6.34
CA VAL A 75 -4.01 3.74 -5.62
C VAL A 75 -4.19 5.26 -5.57
N VAL A 76 -4.55 5.91 -6.69
CA VAL A 76 -4.77 7.35 -6.77
C VAL A 76 -5.95 7.78 -5.88
N ALA A 77 -7.06 7.04 -5.88
CA ALA A 77 -8.21 7.33 -5.01
C ALA A 77 -7.87 7.23 -3.52
N ALA A 78 -7.11 6.20 -3.12
CA ALA A 78 -6.66 6.08 -1.72
C ALA A 78 -5.67 7.20 -1.35
N PHE A 79 -4.83 7.63 -2.28
CA PHE A 79 -3.92 8.76 -2.07
C PHE A 79 -4.67 10.08 -1.93
N GLU A 80 -5.67 10.33 -2.78
CA GLU A 80 -6.56 11.49 -2.67
C GLU A 80 -7.26 11.55 -1.31
N GLN A 81 -7.77 10.41 -0.81
CA GLN A 81 -8.41 10.33 0.50
C GLN A 81 -7.46 10.68 1.65
N LEU A 82 -6.22 10.21 1.63
CA LEU A 82 -5.21 10.59 2.60
C LEU A 82 -4.94 12.10 2.54
N LEU A 83 -4.69 12.65 1.36
CA LEU A 83 -4.39 14.07 1.17
C LEU A 83 -5.54 14.97 1.61
N ARG A 84 -6.79 14.60 1.35
CA ARG A 84 -7.98 15.30 1.83
C ARG A 84 -7.98 15.41 3.36
N GLN A 85 -7.68 14.30 4.05
CA GLN A 85 -7.61 14.30 5.51
C GLN A 85 -6.43 15.15 6.03
N LEU A 86 -5.29 15.17 5.32
CA LEU A 86 -4.12 15.96 5.70
C LEU A 86 -4.33 17.47 5.45
N VAL A 87 -5.09 17.84 4.43
CA VAL A 87 -5.49 19.23 4.18
C VAL A 87 -6.37 19.77 5.32
N ASP A 88 -7.30 18.93 5.82
CA ASP A 88 -8.14 19.29 6.97
C ASP A 88 -7.36 19.32 8.30
N LYS A 89 -6.28 18.54 8.42
CA LYS A 89 -5.46 18.40 9.63
C LYS A 89 -3.97 18.32 9.28
N PRO A 90 -3.34 19.47 8.92
CA PRO A 90 -1.92 19.50 8.50
C PRO A 90 -0.93 19.02 9.57
N GLU A 91 -1.29 19.16 10.84
CA GLU A 91 -0.50 18.68 11.98
C GLU A 91 -0.36 17.15 12.02
N SER A 92 -1.19 16.42 11.29
CA SER A 92 -1.11 14.95 11.17
C SER A 92 0.02 14.47 10.25
N VAL A 93 0.69 15.38 9.53
CA VAL A 93 1.81 15.04 8.66
C VAL A 93 3.06 14.72 9.48
N ASN A 94 3.24 13.46 9.78
CA ASN A 94 4.43 12.94 10.44
C ASN A 94 5.37 12.25 9.43
N GLN A 95 6.51 11.74 9.92
CA GLN A 95 7.52 11.09 9.07
C GLN A 95 7.00 9.81 8.39
N SER A 96 6.06 9.07 9.03
CA SER A 96 5.44 7.88 8.43
C SER A 96 4.55 8.26 7.26
N VAL A 97 3.70 9.29 7.42
CA VAL A 97 2.83 9.84 6.38
C VAL A 97 3.65 10.34 5.19
N GLN A 98 4.72 11.10 5.44
CA GLN A 98 5.61 11.59 4.37
C GLN A 98 6.23 10.44 3.56
N ARG A 99 6.68 9.39 4.26
CA ARG A 99 7.23 8.19 3.60
C ARG A 99 6.16 7.47 2.78
N THR A 100 4.94 7.34 3.30
CA THR A 100 3.83 6.72 2.58
C THR A 100 3.50 7.49 1.30
N MET A 101 3.43 8.82 1.37
CA MET A 101 3.23 9.67 0.19
C MET A 101 4.35 9.49 -0.84
N ALA A 102 5.62 9.51 -0.41
CA ALA A 102 6.77 9.32 -1.29
C ALA A 102 6.73 7.96 -1.98
N GLN A 103 6.54 6.89 -1.23
CA GLN A 103 6.45 5.52 -1.78
C GLN A 103 5.28 5.37 -2.76
N THR A 104 4.15 6.04 -2.50
CA THR A 104 2.99 6.03 -3.40
C THR A 104 3.29 6.74 -4.72
N VAL A 105 3.92 7.92 -4.67
CA VAL A 105 4.31 8.65 -5.88
C VAL A 105 5.34 7.85 -6.69
N ASP A 106 6.32 7.22 -6.04
CA ASP A 106 7.31 6.36 -6.70
C ASP A 106 6.65 5.14 -7.36
N LEU A 107 5.69 4.50 -6.66
CA LEU A 107 4.91 3.41 -7.25
C LEU A 107 4.12 3.89 -8.47
N LEU A 108 3.40 5.02 -8.37
CA LEU A 108 2.64 5.58 -9.50
C LEU A 108 3.56 5.85 -10.69
N CYS A 109 4.74 6.43 -10.48
CA CYS A 109 5.72 6.61 -11.56
C CYS A 109 6.10 5.26 -12.21
N THR A 110 6.38 4.24 -11.40
CA THR A 110 6.70 2.90 -11.91
C THR A 110 5.54 2.30 -12.71
N LEU A 111 4.30 2.48 -12.25
CA LEU A 111 3.11 1.99 -12.97
C LEU A 111 2.88 2.73 -14.29
N PHE A 112 3.11 4.05 -14.33
CA PHE A 112 2.99 4.85 -15.55
C PHE A 112 4.13 4.63 -16.56
N ASP A 113 5.30 4.17 -16.08
CA ASP A 113 6.43 3.82 -16.95
C ASP A 113 6.41 2.34 -17.37
N GLY A 114 5.53 1.55 -16.80
CA GLY A 114 5.37 0.12 -17.06
C GLY A 114 4.47 -0.20 -18.26
N ASP A 115 4.12 -1.46 -18.37
CA ASP A 115 3.27 -2.03 -19.42
C ASP A 115 1.76 -1.99 -19.13
N GLY A 116 1.37 -1.40 -18.01
CA GLY A 116 -0.02 -1.25 -17.58
C GLY A 116 -0.71 -2.52 -17.14
N ARG A 117 0.03 -3.55 -16.74
CA ARG A 117 -0.57 -4.75 -16.19
C ARG A 117 -1.37 -4.41 -14.94
N ASP A 118 -2.63 -4.85 -14.92
CA ASP A 118 -3.45 -4.75 -13.72
C ASP A 118 -3.04 -5.82 -12.70
N VAL A 119 -2.94 -5.38 -11.47
CA VAL A 119 -2.74 -6.26 -10.32
C VAL A 119 -4.11 -6.67 -9.77
N ASP A 120 -4.35 -7.97 -9.62
CA ASP A 120 -5.57 -8.41 -8.95
C ASP A 120 -5.52 -8.04 -7.46
N LEU A 121 -6.28 -7.01 -7.13
CA LEU A 121 -6.50 -6.53 -5.77
C LEU A 121 -7.82 -7.05 -5.17
N VAL A 122 -8.68 -7.67 -5.97
CA VAL A 122 -10.00 -8.18 -5.51
C VAL A 122 -9.82 -9.42 -4.64
N THR A 123 -8.87 -10.26 -5.00
CA THR A 123 -8.54 -11.47 -4.25
C THR A 123 -7.46 -11.25 -3.20
N ALA A 124 -6.83 -10.08 -3.16
CA ALA A 124 -5.76 -9.77 -2.21
C ALA A 124 -6.25 -9.90 -0.75
N ARG A 125 -5.44 -10.59 0.06
CA ARG A 125 -5.72 -10.89 1.46
C ARG A 125 -4.63 -10.32 2.36
N ALA A 126 -5.04 -9.71 3.48
CA ALA A 126 -4.14 -9.24 4.51
C ALA A 126 -4.35 -10.01 5.82
N LEU A 127 -3.27 -10.27 6.54
CA LEU A 127 -3.28 -10.78 7.90
C LEU A 127 -2.88 -9.65 8.86
N ALA A 128 -3.67 -9.41 9.89
CA ALA A 128 -3.36 -8.47 10.97
C ALA A 128 -3.15 -9.24 12.29
N VAL A 129 -2.05 -8.94 12.99
CA VAL A 129 -1.71 -9.61 14.25
C VAL A 129 -1.35 -8.54 15.30
N ASP A 130 -2.11 -8.49 16.39
CA ASP A 130 -1.94 -7.54 17.49
C ASP A 130 -2.70 -8.11 18.71
N ASP A 131 -2.09 -8.20 19.89
CA ASP A 131 -2.75 -8.74 21.08
C ASP A 131 -3.88 -7.83 21.60
N GLN A 132 -3.89 -6.56 21.20
CA GLN A 132 -4.90 -5.59 21.58
C GLN A 132 -6.07 -5.54 20.61
N GLN A 133 -7.25 -5.95 21.06
CA GLN A 133 -8.47 -5.98 20.25
C GLN A 133 -8.85 -4.60 19.64
N ILE A 134 -8.56 -3.51 20.36
CA ILE A 134 -8.84 -2.15 19.87
C ILE A 134 -7.94 -1.82 18.67
N ALA A 135 -6.66 -2.16 18.77
CA ALA A 135 -5.69 -1.97 17.70
C ALA A 135 -6.04 -2.83 16.47
N LEU A 136 -6.39 -4.11 16.67
CA LEU A 136 -6.87 -4.98 15.59
C LEU A 136 -8.08 -4.38 14.86
N ARG A 137 -9.07 -3.85 15.59
CA ARG A 137 -10.24 -3.20 14.98
C ARG A 137 -9.85 -1.98 14.16
N ALA A 138 -8.89 -1.18 14.62
CA ALA A 138 -8.41 -0.01 13.89
C ALA A 138 -7.70 -0.43 12.59
N VAL A 139 -6.85 -1.46 12.64
CA VAL A 139 -6.18 -2.02 11.47
C VAL A 139 -7.19 -2.60 10.49
N MET A 140 -8.13 -3.41 10.95
CA MET A 140 -9.18 -4.02 10.11
C MET A 140 -10.03 -2.95 9.40
N ASN A 141 -10.47 -1.91 10.12
CA ASN A 141 -11.21 -0.79 9.53
C ASN A 141 -10.39 -0.06 8.45
N ALA A 142 -9.08 0.12 8.65
CA ALA A 142 -8.21 0.74 7.65
C ALA A 142 -8.09 -0.12 6.38
N LEU A 143 -7.93 -1.44 6.53
CA LEU A 143 -7.85 -2.38 5.42
C LEU A 143 -9.19 -2.51 4.68
N GLU A 144 -10.31 -2.52 5.40
CA GLU A 144 -11.65 -2.54 4.83
C GLU A 144 -11.94 -1.28 4.00
N LYS A 145 -11.58 -0.09 4.51
CA LYS A 145 -11.68 1.18 3.75
C LYS A 145 -10.84 1.17 2.48
N ALA A 146 -9.73 0.45 2.47
CA ALA A 146 -8.93 0.19 1.26
C ALA A 146 -9.51 -0.95 0.40
N SER A 147 -10.69 -1.51 0.76
CA SER A 147 -11.35 -2.65 0.12
C SER A 147 -10.45 -3.89 0.03
N LEU A 148 -9.62 -4.12 1.03
CA LEU A 148 -8.80 -5.32 1.17
C LEU A 148 -9.49 -6.33 2.09
N LYS A 149 -9.54 -7.59 1.65
CA LYS A 149 -9.98 -8.69 2.53
C LYS A 149 -8.94 -8.92 3.60
N SER A 150 -9.36 -8.99 4.86
CA SER A 150 -8.42 -9.11 5.95
C SER A 150 -8.90 -10.09 7.02
N GLN A 151 -7.95 -10.76 7.66
CA GLN A 151 -8.14 -11.62 8.82
C GLN A 151 -7.34 -11.06 9.98
N ALA A 152 -7.93 -11.07 11.17
CA ALA A 152 -7.30 -10.56 12.39
C ALA A 152 -7.09 -11.71 13.39
N LEU A 153 -5.93 -11.75 14.02
CA LEU A 153 -5.57 -12.71 15.04
C LEU A 153 -4.86 -12.01 16.21
N SER A 154 -5.21 -12.37 17.44
CA SER A 154 -4.59 -11.79 18.63
C SER A 154 -3.44 -12.64 19.20
N ASP A 155 -3.28 -13.87 18.71
CA ASP A 155 -2.21 -14.78 19.12
C ASP A 155 -1.20 -14.96 17.99
N PRO A 156 0.07 -14.57 18.18
CA PRO A 156 1.11 -14.72 17.16
C PRO A 156 1.42 -16.18 16.80
N ALA A 157 1.21 -17.14 17.72
CA ALA A 157 1.41 -18.56 17.40
C ALA A 157 0.30 -19.09 16.48
N ALA A 158 -0.96 -18.72 16.74
CA ALA A 158 -2.08 -19.01 15.86
C ALA A 158 -1.89 -18.34 14.48
N ALA A 159 -1.39 -17.10 14.45
CA ALA A 159 -1.11 -16.39 13.20
C ALA A 159 -0.06 -17.10 12.35
N PHE A 160 1.00 -17.65 12.97
CA PHE A 160 1.99 -18.44 12.26
C PHE A 160 1.38 -19.73 11.66
N SER A 161 0.54 -20.45 12.45
CA SER A 161 -0.13 -21.65 11.97
C SER A 161 -1.07 -21.37 10.80
N VAL A 162 -1.86 -20.30 10.86
CA VAL A 162 -2.74 -19.87 9.78
C VAL A 162 -1.94 -19.49 8.53
N ALA A 163 -0.78 -18.83 8.70
CA ALA A 163 0.10 -18.48 7.58
C ALA A 163 0.76 -19.70 6.91
N GLN A 164 0.85 -20.85 7.56
CA GLN A 164 1.30 -22.09 6.94
C GLN A 164 0.23 -22.72 6.03
N GLU A 165 -1.04 -22.48 6.34
CA GLU A 165 -2.19 -23.05 5.61
C GLU A 165 -2.71 -22.13 4.50
N TRP A 166 -2.66 -20.82 4.73
CA TRP A 166 -3.21 -19.80 3.84
C TRP A 166 -2.12 -18.85 3.36
N GLN A 167 -2.32 -18.31 2.16
CA GLN A 167 -1.42 -17.29 1.61
C GLN A 167 -2.05 -15.89 1.78
N PHE A 168 -1.23 -14.95 2.26
CA PHE A 168 -1.58 -13.54 2.38
C PHE A 168 -0.67 -12.70 1.49
N ASP A 169 -1.22 -11.61 0.96
CA ASP A 169 -0.51 -10.65 0.11
C ASP A 169 0.11 -9.50 0.91
N LEU A 170 -0.32 -9.34 2.15
CA LEU A 170 0.18 -8.37 3.13
C LEU A 170 0.05 -8.93 4.53
N ILE A 171 1.03 -8.64 5.39
CA ILE A 171 0.96 -8.93 6.82
C ILE A 171 1.18 -7.63 7.59
N VAL A 172 0.32 -7.36 8.57
CA VAL A 172 0.41 -6.22 9.49
C VAL A 172 0.63 -6.78 10.89
N LEU A 173 1.73 -6.39 11.52
CA LEU A 173 2.16 -6.92 12.82
C LEU A 173 2.31 -5.80 13.85
N ASP A 174 1.83 -6.02 15.06
CA ASP A 174 2.35 -5.27 16.21
C ASP A 174 3.75 -5.80 16.59
N ILE A 175 4.60 -4.97 17.18
CA ILE A 175 5.93 -5.39 17.66
C ILE A 175 5.82 -6.06 19.03
N GLU A 176 5.09 -5.43 19.94
CA GLU A 176 5.02 -5.84 21.35
C GLU A 176 3.81 -6.74 21.59
N MET A 177 4.02 -8.05 21.53
CA MET A 177 2.99 -9.04 21.82
C MET A 177 3.51 -10.03 22.85
N PRO A 178 2.64 -10.54 23.76
CA PRO A 178 3.04 -11.55 24.75
C PRO A 178 3.40 -12.88 24.08
N GLY A 179 4.40 -13.54 24.64
CA GLY A 179 4.85 -14.87 24.21
C GLY A 179 5.74 -14.88 22.98
N MET A 180 5.40 -14.15 21.93
CA MET A 180 6.20 -14.00 20.71
C MET A 180 6.05 -12.58 20.15
N THR A 181 7.15 -11.87 20.03
CA THR A 181 7.17 -10.53 19.46
C THR A 181 6.84 -10.56 17.95
N GLY A 182 6.33 -9.44 17.42
CA GLY A 182 6.11 -9.32 15.97
C GLY A 182 7.39 -9.46 15.15
N VAL A 183 8.53 -9.06 15.70
CA VAL A 183 9.85 -9.24 15.08
C VAL A 183 10.22 -10.71 14.95
N GLU A 184 10.00 -11.50 16.00
CA GLU A 184 10.20 -12.95 15.99
C GLU A 184 9.23 -13.64 15.01
N LEU A 185 7.96 -13.22 15.03
CA LEU A 185 6.96 -13.73 14.09
C LEU A 185 7.34 -13.39 12.63
N CYS A 186 7.80 -12.17 12.37
CA CYS A 186 8.31 -11.77 11.04
C CYS A 186 9.45 -12.68 10.58
N ALA A 187 10.45 -12.93 11.43
CA ALA A 187 11.57 -13.81 11.10
C ALA A 187 11.10 -15.24 10.79
N LYS A 188 10.16 -15.78 11.56
CA LYS A 188 9.54 -17.09 11.30
C LYS A 188 8.78 -17.11 9.98
N LEU A 189 7.98 -16.08 9.69
CA LEU A 189 7.26 -15.97 8.41
C LEU A 189 8.24 -15.92 7.23
N ARG A 190 9.34 -15.19 7.35
CA ARG A 190 10.39 -15.12 6.31
C ARG A 190 11.08 -16.45 6.03
N SER A 191 11.07 -17.41 6.96
CA SER A 191 11.57 -18.76 6.73
C SER A 191 10.66 -19.59 5.81
N LEU A 192 9.38 -19.23 5.71
CA LEU A 192 8.43 -19.88 4.80
C LEU A 192 8.63 -19.40 3.36
N ALA A 193 8.68 -20.34 2.41
CA ALA A 193 8.94 -20.04 0.99
C ALA A 193 7.96 -19.00 0.41
N ASN A 194 6.69 -19.11 0.78
CA ASN A 194 5.59 -18.27 0.28
C ASN A 194 5.66 -16.82 0.79
N TYR A 195 6.36 -16.58 1.92
CA TYR A 195 6.43 -15.25 2.55
C TYR A 195 7.75 -14.52 2.38
N LYS A 196 8.70 -15.07 1.62
CA LYS A 196 10.00 -14.42 1.39
C LYS A 196 9.89 -13.01 0.82
N LYS A 197 8.89 -12.76 -0.04
CA LYS A 197 8.66 -11.48 -0.72
C LYS A 197 7.37 -10.78 -0.30
N THR A 198 6.50 -11.42 0.50
CA THR A 198 5.26 -10.82 0.97
C THR A 198 5.56 -9.57 1.81
N PRO A 199 4.96 -8.42 1.54
CA PRO A 199 5.18 -7.23 2.36
C PRO A 199 4.68 -7.45 3.79
N ILE A 200 5.52 -7.04 4.77
CA ILE A 200 5.21 -7.05 6.20
C ILE A 200 5.38 -5.63 6.72
N VAL A 201 4.31 -5.07 7.27
CA VAL A 201 4.26 -3.74 7.88
C VAL A 201 4.08 -3.88 9.38
N PHE A 202 4.91 -3.17 10.13
CA PHE A 202 4.73 -3.09 11.57
C PHE A 202 3.88 -1.87 11.94
N VAL A 203 2.95 -2.06 12.88
CA VAL A 203 2.10 -1.00 13.42
C VAL A 203 2.26 -1.02 14.94
N THR A 204 3.00 -0.07 15.51
CA THR A 204 3.43 -0.16 16.90
C THR A 204 3.41 1.18 17.63
N SER A 205 3.25 1.12 18.96
CA SER A 205 3.41 2.26 19.87
C SER A 205 4.89 2.63 20.08
N ALA A 206 5.79 1.68 19.85
CA ALA A 206 7.22 1.89 20.01
C ALA A 206 7.80 2.68 18.83
N THR A 207 8.17 3.93 19.08
CA THR A 207 8.64 4.87 18.03
C THR A 207 10.15 5.02 17.95
N ASP A 208 10.91 4.29 18.78
CA ASP A 208 12.35 4.44 18.89
C ASP A 208 13.13 3.97 17.66
N PHE A 209 14.24 4.65 17.38
CA PHE A 209 15.17 4.30 16.29
C PHE A 209 15.68 2.84 16.38
N GLY A 210 15.77 2.27 17.58
CA GLY A 210 16.12 0.88 17.83
C GLY A 210 15.20 -0.10 17.13
N HIS A 211 13.91 0.09 17.25
CA HIS A 211 12.88 -0.76 16.65
C HIS A 211 12.89 -0.71 15.12
N ARG A 212 13.20 0.45 14.52
CA ARG A 212 13.34 0.53 13.05
C ARG A 212 14.48 -0.34 12.51
N ALA A 213 15.63 -0.32 13.19
CA ALA A 213 16.75 -1.16 12.79
C ALA A 213 16.43 -2.66 12.98
N GLU A 214 15.67 -2.99 14.01
CA GLU A 214 15.21 -4.35 14.28
C GLU A 214 14.18 -4.84 13.26
N VAL A 215 13.19 -4.01 12.92
CA VAL A 215 12.22 -4.27 11.84
C VAL A 215 12.94 -4.54 10.52
N CYS A 216 13.90 -3.71 10.15
CA CYS A 216 14.66 -3.94 8.92
C CYS A 216 15.45 -5.26 8.95
N ARG A 217 16.07 -5.60 10.09
CA ARG A 217 16.83 -6.85 10.25
C ARG A 217 15.94 -8.09 10.24
N SER A 218 14.72 -8.00 10.75
CA SER A 218 13.73 -9.10 10.71
C SER A 218 13.15 -9.36 9.31
N GLY A 219 13.40 -8.47 8.35
CA GLY A 219 12.84 -8.54 7.00
C GLY A 219 11.51 -7.82 6.84
N GLY A 220 11.14 -6.93 7.78
CA GLY A 220 9.99 -6.02 7.65
C GLY A 220 10.20 -5.00 6.53
N ASN A 221 9.12 -4.58 5.89
CA ASN A 221 9.18 -3.65 4.77
C ASN A 221 8.93 -2.19 5.19
N ASP A 222 8.12 -1.97 6.20
CA ASP A 222 7.82 -0.62 6.70
C ASP A 222 7.27 -0.65 8.14
N LEU A 223 7.15 0.55 8.73
CA LEU A 223 6.65 0.75 10.07
C LEU A 223 5.74 1.97 10.13
N ILE A 224 4.60 1.83 10.81
CA ILE A 224 3.64 2.89 11.13
C ILE A 224 3.56 3.02 12.66
N ALA A 225 3.66 4.26 13.15
CA ALA A 225 3.49 4.55 14.58
C ALA A 225 2.01 4.67 14.95
N LYS A 226 1.61 4.10 16.09
CA LYS A 226 0.31 4.34 16.73
C LYS A 226 0.35 5.68 17.50
N PRO A 227 -0.67 6.53 17.45
CA PRO A 227 -1.89 6.39 16.64
C PRO A 227 -1.65 6.73 15.17
N PHE A 228 -2.32 6.03 14.25
CA PHE A 228 -2.19 6.21 12.81
C PHE A 228 -3.50 6.65 12.15
N LEU A 229 -3.40 7.23 10.96
CA LEU A 229 -4.56 7.50 10.12
C LEU A 229 -4.97 6.22 9.38
N ALA A 230 -6.26 5.87 9.42
CA ALA A 230 -6.76 4.71 8.69
C ALA A 230 -6.49 4.82 7.17
N THR A 231 -6.56 6.03 6.62
CA THR A 231 -6.21 6.33 5.22
C THR A 231 -4.73 6.11 4.91
N GLU A 232 -3.83 6.40 5.87
CA GLU A 232 -2.39 6.12 5.72
C GLU A 232 -2.11 4.62 5.63
N LEU A 233 -2.64 3.84 6.58
CA LEU A 233 -2.43 2.39 6.58
C LEU A 233 -3.05 1.74 5.34
N GLY A 234 -4.25 2.15 4.94
CA GLY A 234 -4.91 1.65 3.73
C GLY A 234 -4.10 1.93 2.46
N LEU A 235 -3.62 3.17 2.29
CA LEU A 235 -2.77 3.54 1.15
C LEU A 235 -1.44 2.78 1.16
N LYS A 236 -0.78 2.68 2.32
CA LYS A 236 0.47 1.92 2.46
C LYS A 236 0.26 0.44 2.11
N ALA A 237 -0.82 -0.17 2.57
CA ALA A 237 -1.18 -1.54 2.25
C ALA A 237 -1.32 -1.76 0.74
N LEU A 238 -2.10 -0.92 0.06
CA LEU A 238 -2.26 -0.97 -1.39
C LEU A 238 -0.93 -0.77 -2.11
N THR A 239 -0.16 0.24 -1.72
CA THR A 239 1.14 0.56 -2.33
C THR A 239 2.10 -0.63 -2.25
N LEU A 240 2.19 -1.29 -1.11
CA LEU A 240 3.09 -2.42 -0.90
C LEU A 240 2.62 -3.69 -1.62
N ILE A 241 1.32 -4.00 -1.62
CA ILE A 241 0.76 -5.14 -2.36
C ILE A 241 1.00 -4.96 -3.86
N VAL A 242 0.68 -3.80 -4.42
CA VAL A 242 0.87 -3.53 -5.84
C VAL A 242 2.34 -3.62 -6.20
N LYS A 243 3.23 -2.98 -5.42
CA LYS A 243 4.67 -3.03 -5.64
C LYS A 243 5.21 -4.46 -5.62
N SER A 244 4.80 -5.28 -4.65
CA SER A 244 5.28 -6.67 -4.55
C SER A 244 4.84 -7.53 -5.73
N LYS A 245 3.63 -7.34 -6.22
CA LYS A 245 3.08 -8.08 -7.37
C LYS A 245 3.65 -7.59 -8.71
N THR A 246 3.95 -6.29 -8.84
CA THR A 246 4.55 -5.72 -10.06
C THR A 246 6.03 -6.14 -10.23
N ILE A 247 6.79 -6.22 -9.13
CA ILE A 247 8.22 -6.62 -9.18
C ILE A 247 8.39 -8.15 -9.29
N ALA A 248 7.39 -8.93 -8.89
CA ALA A 248 7.45 -10.40 -8.92
C ALA A 248 7.05 -11.00 -10.29
N ALA A 249 6.50 -10.20 -11.19
CA ALA A 249 6.10 -10.57 -12.56
C ALA A 249 7.19 -10.26 -13.58
#